data_d9da5d74f9b8d681aeee6a700314625b
#
_entry.id   d9da5d74f9b8d681aeee6a700314625b
#
_cell.length_a   1.000
_cell.length_b   1.000
_cell.length_c   1.000
_cell.angle_alpha   90.00
_cell.angle_beta   90.00
_cell.angle_gamma   90.00
#
_symmetry.space_group_name_H-M   'P 1'
#
loop_
_entity.id
_entity.type
_entity.pdbx_description
1 polymer ?
#
loop_
_entity_poly.entity_id
_entity_poly.type
_entity_poly.pdbx_seq_one_letter_code
_entity_poly.pdbx_strand_id
1 'polypeptide(L)'
;MRTLAAVASLLALVAGGAAFAGRSDTAAPDRVLVTGVAEDAVRAPTLVDAKAQMALLQLAGLRAVRVSSIWEPGATAPSDTELAILRNVETAARLQGFRVFISVFPAGSRTTPLTPEAQQELALYAAAVVRSVPFFDDVIVGNEPNLNRFWMPQFAADGSDAAAVSYEATLAAAYDAVKAVDPAIRVWGGALAPRGVDRPNTGRDTHSPTAFIRDLGVVYRASGRELPLMDGLAFHPYADTSSQSPDFTHPNSTTIGLADYGKLTALLGEAFDGTAQTGAALPILYDEFGVETVIPPEKAGLYSGTEPVTTKPVDEATQARYYTRALQLAFCQPTVAGLLLFHAVDETTLATWQSGVYYADETQKSSFASVATSVALTNGGSIARCGDLAIVVQPLTLRFPTRAETARGDRRVRFRCDRDCAYDVRLTRSPSGATTLVKRGKAAARTPAVADLGSRRLAPGRYRYSVSLRHPVNAAPTPTLRTSAVVSLP
;
A
#
# COMPACT_ATOMS: atom_id res chain seq x y z
N MET A 1 -55.61 44.69 -28.84
CA MET A 1 -55.32 45.59 -30.00
C MET A 1 -53.84 45.58 -30.27
N ARG A 2 -53.51 45.14 -31.46
CA ARG A 2 -52.36 45.47 -32.34
C ARG A 2 -50.99 45.08 -31.75
N THR A 3 -50.36 44.12 -32.32
CA THR A 3 -49.77 43.71 -33.64
C THR A 3 -48.29 44.04 -33.79
N LEU A 4 -47.52 42.99 -34.09
CA LEU A 4 -46.41 42.92 -35.10
C LEU A 4 -45.09 43.61 -34.71
N ALA A 5 -43.92 43.19 -35.01
CA ALA A 5 -43.47 42.21 -36.01
C ALA A 5 -42.03 41.76 -35.72
N ALA A 6 -41.69 40.63 -36.28
CA ALA A 6 -40.34 40.06 -36.38
C ALA A 6 -39.43 40.84 -37.31
N VAL A 7 -38.13 40.89 -37.00
CA VAL A 7 -37.08 40.91 -38.04
C VAL A 7 -35.92 40.03 -37.61
N ALA A 8 -35.66 39.04 -38.41
CA ALA A 8 -34.46 38.21 -38.38
C ALA A 8 -33.34 38.92 -39.09
N SER A 9 -32.15 38.87 -38.51
CA SER A 9 -30.91 39.18 -39.27
C SER A 9 -29.86 38.15 -38.90
N LEU A 10 -29.60 37.28 -39.85
CA LEU A 10 -28.39 36.45 -39.90
C LEU A 10 -27.18 37.33 -40.10
N LEU A 11 -26.15 37.14 -39.28
CA LEU A 11 -24.79 37.49 -39.62
C LEU A 11 -23.88 36.35 -39.19
N ALA A 12 -23.40 35.61 -40.15
CA ALA A 12 -22.30 34.68 -40.03
C ALA A 12 -20.99 35.48 -39.87
N LEU A 13 -20.20 35.12 -38.87
CA LEU A 13 -18.82 35.53 -38.82
C LEU A 13 -17.93 34.37 -38.44
N VAL A 14 -16.98 34.25 -39.29
CA VAL A 14 -15.92 33.30 -39.53
C VAL A 14 -15.08 33.01 -38.31
N ALA A 15 -14.75 31.75 -38.22
CA ALA A 15 -13.84 31.11 -37.28
C ALA A 15 -12.46 31.72 -37.22
N GLY A 16 -12.00 31.96 -36.02
CA GLY A 16 -10.60 32.06 -35.66
C GLY A 16 -10.32 31.04 -34.54
N GLY A 17 -9.98 29.81 -34.92
CA GLY A 17 -9.62 28.76 -33.97
C GLY A 17 -8.25 29.02 -33.38
N ALA A 18 -8.18 29.68 -32.22
CA ALA A 18 -7.07 29.54 -31.31
C ALA A 18 -7.34 28.33 -30.43
N ALA A 19 -6.71 27.21 -30.74
CA ALA A 19 -6.65 26.06 -29.86
C ALA A 19 -5.84 26.44 -28.63
N PHE A 20 -6.50 26.96 -27.60
CA PHE A 20 -5.95 26.95 -26.28
C PHE A 20 -5.88 25.47 -25.84
N ALA A 21 -4.67 24.95 -25.87
CA ALA A 21 -4.34 23.72 -25.16
C ALA A 21 -4.65 23.98 -23.68
N GLY A 22 -5.85 23.61 -23.26
CA GLY A 22 -6.22 23.63 -21.85
C GLY A 22 -5.24 22.74 -21.11
N ARG A 23 -4.40 23.35 -20.27
CA ARG A 23 -3.80 22.65 -19.14
C ARG A 23 -4.97 22.06 -18.39
N SER A 24 -5.15 20.76 -18.46
CA SER A 24 -5.95 20.05 -17.47
C SER A 24 -5.17 20.12 -16.15
N ASP A 25 -5.36 21.21 -15.40
CA ASP A 25 -5.11 21.21 -13.97
C ASP A 25 -6.02 20.09 -13.42
N THR A 26 -5.45 18.91 -13.20
CA THR A 26 -6.15 17.88 -12.44
C THR A 26 -6.24 18.42 -11.03
N ALA A 27 -7.36 19.10 -10.73
CA ALA A 27 -7.71 19.41 -9.35
C ALA A 27 -7.55 18.14 -8.53
N ALA A 28 -7.01 18.26 -7.32
CA ALA A 28 -7.00 17.15 -6.40
C ALA A 28 -8.46 16.70 -6.24
N PRO A 29 -8.76 15.38 -6.29
CA PRO A 29 -10.13 14.91 -6.12
C PRO A 29 -10.69 15.41 -4.79
N ASP A 30 -11.99 15.67 -4.72
CA ASP A 30 -12.73 15.86 -3.47
C ASP A 30 -12.63 14.56 -2.66
N ARG A 31 -11.54 14.44 -1.89
CA ARG A 31 -11.15 13.20 -1.23
C ARG A 31 -10.70 13.49 0.18
N VAL A 32 -11.18 12.69 1.11
CA VAL A 32 -10.71 12.65 2.50
C VAL A 32 -9.79 11.46 2.65
N LEU A 33 -8.52 11.70 2.96
CA LEU A 33 -7.57 10.66 3.39
C LEU A 33 -7.72 10.50 4.90
N VAL A 34 -7.91 9.26 5.38
CA VAL A 34 -7.88 8.98 6.82
C VAL A 34 -6.44 9.15 7.31
N THR A 35 -6.23 10.06 8.27
CA THR A 35 -4.94 10.24 8.92
C THR A 35 -5.02 9.80 10.37
N GLY A 36 -4.06 9.00 10.80
CA GLY A 36 -4.07 8.38 12.12
C GLY A 36 -2.71 7.91 12.57
N VAL A 37 -2.71 7.01 13.52
CA VAL A 37 -1.50 6.43 14.11
C VAL A 37 -1.74 4.98 14.52
N ALA A 38 -0.74 4.13 14.39
CA ALA A 38 -0.67 2.83 15.05
C ALA A 38 -0.08 3.06 16.45
N GLU A 39 -0.94 2.98 17.48
CA GLU A 39 -0.56 3.37 18.84
C GLU A 39 -1.33 2.58 19.89
N ASP A 40 -0.64 1.65 20.52
CA ASP A 40 -1.22 0.81 21.57
C ASP A 40 -1.25 1.47 22.97
N ALA A 41 -0.62 2.65 23.15
CA ALA A 41 -0.73 3.41 24.40
C ALA A 41 -2.18 3.79 24.74
N VAL A 42 -3.05 3.89 23.72
CA VAL A 42 -4.49 4.13 23.94
C VAL A 42 -5.22 2.91 24.53
N ARG A 43 -4.63 1.71 24.51
CA ARG A 43 -5.15 0.49 25.15
C ARG A 43 -4.88 0.51 26.65
N ALA A 44 -5.43 1.49 27.31
CA ALA A 44 -5.19 1.72 28.72
C ALA A 44 -6.21 0.98 29.61
N PRO A 45 -5.82 0.58 30.83
CA PRO A 45 -6.69 -0.13 31.74
C PRO A 45 -7.86 0.72 32.25
N THR A 46 -7.76 2.04 32.17
CA THR A 46 -8.83 2.94 32.56
C THR A 46 -9.31 3.81 31.39
N LEU A 47 -10.57 4.20 31.41
CA LEU A 47 -11.12 5.13 30.42
C LEU A 47 -10.43 6.52 30.49
N VAL A 48 -10.00 6.93 31.68
CA VAL A 48 -9.32 8.23 31.86
C VAL A 48 -8.00 8.23 31.08
N ASP A 49 -7.19 7.19 31.24
CA ASP A 49 -5.90 7.07 30.57
C ASP A 49 -6.08 6.91 29.04
N ALA A 50 -7.02 6.07 28.61
CA ALA A 50 -7.34 5.93 27.17
C ALA A 50 -7.74 7.27 26.54
N LYS A 51 -8.53 8.06 27.23
CA LYS A 51 -8.91 9.42 26.78
C LYS A 51 -7.72 10.39 26.78
N ALA A 52 -6.84 10.31 27.77
CA ALA A 52 -5.64 11.17 27.83
C ALA A 52 -4.72 10.89 26.65
N GLN A 53 -4.46 9.62 26.33
CA GLN A 53 -3.66 9.23 25.18
C GLN A 53 -4.31 9.68 23.87
N MET A 54 -5.60 9.44 23.67
CA MET A 54 -6.31 9.93 22.47
C MET A 54 -6.32 11.47 22.37
N ALA A 55 -6.30 12.20 23.49
CA ALA A 55 -6.19 13.66 23.46
C ALA A 55 -4.84 14.14 22.90
N LEU A 56 -3.73 13.45 23.19
CA LEU A 56 -2.43 13.73 22.56
C LEU A 56 -2.50 13.54 21.04
N LEU A 57 -3.12 12.45 20.59
CA LEU A 57 -3.32 12.19 19.17
C LEU A 57 -4.17 13.28 18.50
N GLN A 58 -5.22 13.75 19.19
CA GLN A 58 -6.09 14.80 18.72
C GLN A 58 -5.36 16.16 18.58
N LEU A 59 -4.44 16.48 19.48
CA LEU A 59 -3.60 17.67 19.38
C LEU A 59 -2.73 17.67 18.13
N ALA A 60 -2.25 16.49 17.71
CA ALA A 60 -1.53 16.32 16.44
C ALA A 60 -2.45 16.34 15.20
N GLY A 61 -3.76 16.54 15.38
CA GLY A 61 -4.74 16.56 14.30
C GLY A 61 -5.20 15.20 13.81
N LEU A 62 -4.69 14.11 14.39
CA LEU A 62 -5.03 12.73 14.02
C LEU A 62 -6.48 12.41 14.37
N ARG A 63 -7.12 11.56 13.55
CA ARG A 63 -8.54 11.20 13.69
C ARG A 63 -8.79 9.70 13.59
N ALA A 64 -7.73 8.90 13.49
CA ALA A 64 -7.81 7.45 13.50
C ALA A 64 -6.71 6.86 14.36
N VAL A 65 -6.99 5.69 14.92
CA VAL A 65 -6.00 4.91 15.64
C VAL A 65 -6.12 3.44 15.25
N ARG A 66 -4.98 2.80 15.03
CA ARG A 66 -4.86 1.34 14.95
C ARG A 66 -4.42 0.83 16.29
N VAL A 67 -5.14 -0.16 16.81
CA VAL A 67 -4.82 -0.85 18.07
C VAL A 67 -4.77 -2.35 17.86
N SER A 68 -3.98 -3.04 18.65
CA SER A 68 -3.78 -4.47 18.55
C SER A 68 -4.77 -5.25 19.44
N SER A 69 -5.18 -6.44 19.01
CA SER A 69 -5.78 -7.48 19.85
C SER A 69 -5.12 -8.81 19.50
N ILE A 70 -4.39 -9.36 20.45
CA ILE A 70 -3.50 -10.49 20.24
C ILE A 70 -4.27 -11.79 20.44
N TRP A 71 -4.24 -12.63 19.41
CA TRP A 71 -4.82 -13.98 19.48
C TRP A 71 -3.79 -14.98 19.99
N GLU A 72 -4.24 -15.89 20.85
CA GLU A 72 -3.49 -17.06 21.33
C GLU A 72 -4.21 -18.35 20.90
N PRO A 73 -3.48 -19.43 20.59
CA PRO A 73 -4.07 -20.72 20.22
C PRO A 73 -5.10 -21.22 21.24
N GLY A 74 -6.23 -21.70 20.75
CA GLY A 74 -7.36 -22.15 21.56
C GLY A 74 -8.35 -21.06 21.95
N ALA A 75 -8.03 -19.77 21.72
CA ALA A 75 -8.92 -18.68 22.04
C ALA A 75 -9.91 -18.43 20.89
N THR A 76 -11.21 -18.47 21.18
CA THR A 76 -12.29 -18.11 20.24
C THR A 76 -12.96 -16.78 20.56
N ALA A 77 -12.50 -16.11 21.63
CA ALA A 77 -12.94 -14.78 22.05
C ALA A 77 -11.84 -14.11 22.89
N PRO A 78 -11.78 -12.77 22.93
CA PRO A 78 -10.93 -12.04 23.86
C PRO A 78 -11.26 -12.36 25.32
N SER A 79 -10.25 -12.30 26.19
CA SER A 79 -10.46 -12.39 27.64
C SER A 79 -11.29 -11.20 28.16
N ASP A 80 -11.88 -11.34 29.34
CA ASP A 80 -12.61 -10.25 30.00
C ASP A 80 -11.72 -9.02 30.23
N THR A 81 -10.44 -9.22 30.52
CA THR A 81 -9.46 -8.14 30.67
C THR A 81 -9.24 -7.41 29.34
N GLU A 82 -9.03 -8.14 28.27
CA GLU A 82 -8.87 -7.58 26.93
C GLU A 82 -10.15 -6.83 26.51
N LEU A 83 -11.31 -7.39 26.72
CA LEU A 83 -12.59 -6.73 26.43
C LEU A 83 -12.78 -5.45 27.24
N ALA A 84 -12.37 -5.41 28.50
CA ALA A 84 -12.44 -4.21 29.31
C ALA A 84 -11.57 -3.09 28.73
N ILE A 85 -10.35 -3.41 28.30
CA ILE A 85 -9.43 -2.48 27.62
C ILE A 85 -10.03 -1.99 26.30
N LEU A 86 -10.51 -2.89 25.45
CA LEU A 86 -11.11 -2.53 24.16
C LEU A 86 -12.35 -1.65 24.30
N ARG A 87 -13.18 -1.86 25.35
CA ARG A 87 -14.33 -0.99 25.67
C ARG A 87 -13.90 0.40 26.14
N ASN A 88 -12.76 0.53 26.83
CA ASN A 88 -12.19 1.84 27.16
C ASN A 88 -11.76 2.57 25.87
N VAL A 89 -11.08 1.86 24.95
CA VAL A 89 -10.71 2.40 23.64
C VAL A 89 -11.95 2.81 22.85
N GLU A 90 -12.96 1.95 22.75
CA GLU A 90 -14.23 2.25 22.07
C GLU A 90 -14.88 3.51 22.63
N THR A 91 -15.01 3.59 23.97
CA THR A 91 -15.65 4.72 24.63
C THR A 91 -14.86 6.01 24.42
N ALA A 92 -13.55 5.97 24.57
CA ALA A 92 -12.68 7.12 24.34
C ALA A 92 -12.73 7.60 22.88
N ALA A 93 -12.67 6.66 21.92
CA ALA A 93 -12.75 6.95 20.50
C ALA A 93 -14.08 7.58 20.11
N ARG A 94 -15.19 7.04 20.61
CA ARG A 94 -16.54 7.57 20.38
C ARG A 94 -16.70 8.99 20.92
N LEU A 95 -16.19 9.26 22.13
CA LEU A 95 -16.26 10.58 22.77
C LEU A 95 -15.40 11.62 22.04
N GLN A 96 -14.28 11.22 21.43
CA GLN A 96 -13.34 12.15 20.80
C GLN A 96 -13.38 12.13 19.27
N GLY A 97 -14.27 11.34 18.67
CA GLY A 97 -14.49 11.29 17.24
C GLY A 97 -13.35 10.59 16.46
N PHE A 98 -12.75 9.54 17.06
CA PHE A 98 -11.75 8.74 16.40
C PHE A 98 -12.37 7.55 15.67
N ARG A 99 -11.84 7.22 14.51
CA ARG A 99 -12.02 5.93 13.84
C ARG A 99 -11.01 4.93 14.41
N VAL A 100 -11.45 3.71 14.70
CA VAL A 100 -10.58 2.66 15.22
C VAL A 100 -10.41 1.57 14.19
N PHE A 101 -9.16 1.21 13.92
CA PHE A 101 -8.76 0.00 13.21
C PHE A 101 -8.28 -1.01 14.24
N ILE A 102 -9.00 -2.13 14.39
CA ILE A 102 -8.57 -3.20 15.28
C ILE A 102 -7.75 -4.23 14.52
N SER A 103 -6.49 -4.42 14.89
CA SER A 103 -5.60 -5.40 14.28
C SER A 103 -5.60 -6.68 15.10
N VAL A 104 -6.07 -7.77 14.51
CA VAL A 104 -6.12 -9.11 15.14
C VAL A 104 -5.06 -9.99 14.50
N PHE A 105 -4.10 -10.46 15.30
CA PHE A 105 -3.00 -11.28 14.82
C PHE A 105 -2.44 -12.20 15.93
N PRO A 106 -1.71 -13.28 15.55
CA PRO A 106 -1.08 -14.20 16.51
C PRO A 106 -0.04 -13.51 17.39
N ALA A 107 0.15 -14.00 18.62
CA ALA A 107 1.15 -13.46 19.57
C ALA A 107 2.60 -13.50 19.06
N GLY A 108 2.85 -14.21 17.98
CA GLY A 108 4.13 -14.28 17.29
C GLY A 108 4.20 -15.47 16.35
N SER A 109 5.31 -15.64 15.69
CA SER A 109 5.47 -16.68 14.65
C SER A 109 5.31 -18.12 15.18
N ARG A 110 5.46 -18.35 16.48
CA ARG A 110 5.26 -19.70 17.09
C ARG A 110 3.78 -20.04 17.28
N THR A 111 2.91 -19.07 17.20
CA THR A 111 1.46 -19.23 17.35
C THR A 111 0.72 -19.06 16.02
N THR A 112 1.43 -19.12 14.90
CA THR A 112 0.82 -19.09 13.55
C THR A 112 -0.27 -20.15 13.43
N PRO A 113 -1.51 -19.80 12.98
CA PRO A 113 -2.61 -20.74 12.82
C PRO A 113 -2.40 -21.62 11.58
N LEU A 114 -1.80 -22.78 11.75
CA LEU A 114 -1.41 -23.67 10.64
C LEU A 114 -2.45 -24.75 10.33
N THR A 115 -3.39 -25.04 11.24
CA THR A 115 -4.45 -26.03 11.02
C THR A 115 -5.79 -25.34 10.76
N PRO A 116 -6.73 -26.01 10.06
CA PRO A 116 -8.07 -25.46 9.86
C PRO A 116 -8.77 -25.08 11.16
N GLU A 117 -8.55 -25.83 12.24
CA GLU A 117 -9.12 -25.55 13.55
C GLU A 117 -8.55 -24.24 14.13
N ALA A 118 -7.23 -24.06 14.10
CA ALA A 118 -6.58 -22.84 14.60
C ALA A 118 -6.94 -21.61 13.77
N GLN A 119 -7.08 -21.76 12.43
CA GLN A 119 -7.57 -20.72 11.54
C GLN A 119 -9.00 -20.30 11.88
N GLN A 120 -9.86 -21.29 12.15
CA GLN A 120 -11.23 -21.04 12.59
C GLN A 120 -11.30 -20.40 13.97
N GLU A 121 -10.44 -20.80 14.93
CA GLU A 121 -10.35 -20.18 16.25
C GLU A 121 -9.99 -18.68 16.14
N LEU A 122 -8.97 -18.31 15.35
CA LEU A 122 -8.62 -16.92 15.11
C LEU A 122 -9.76 -16.16 14.43
N ALA A 123 -10.44 -16.76 13.47
CA ALA A 123 -11.61 -16.18 12.81
C ALA A 123 -12.76 -15.90 13.78
N LEU A 124 -13.07 -16.85 14.67
CA LEU A 124 -14.07 -16.68 15.72
C LEU A 124 -13.67 -15.61 16.73
N TYR A 125 -12.37 -15.53 17.06
CA TYR A 125 -11.83 -14.50 17.95
C TYR A 125 -12.04 -13.11 17.34
N ALA A 126 -11.67 -12.91 16.06
CA ALA A 126 -11.89 -11.64 15.35
C ALA A 126 -13.38 -11.26 15.32
N ALA A 127 -14.25 -12.21 15.03
CA ALA A 127 -15.71 -12.01 15.06
C ALA A 127 -16.23 -11.67 16.46
N ALA A 128 -15.66 -12.28 17.51
CA ALA A 128 -16.02 -11.99 18.90
C ALA A 128 -15.58 -10.58 19.32
N VAL A 129 -14.40 -10.12 18.87
CA VAL A 129 -13.93 -8.74 19.08
C VAL A 129 -14.97 -7.76 18.56
N VAL A 130 -15.30 -7.80 17.26
CA VAL A 130 -16.22 -6.81 16.65
C VAL A 130 -17.66 -6.91 17.21
N ARG A 131 -18.09 -8.10 17.59
CA ARG A 131 -19.39 -8.26 18.27
C ARG A 131 -19.43 -7.60 19.64
N SER A 132 -18.30 -7.60 20.35
CA SER A 132 -18.19 -7.07 21.72
C SER A 132 -17.94 -5.57 21.78
N VAL A 133 -17.40 -4.97 20.71
CA VAL A 133 -17.11 -3.55 20.54
C VAL A 133 -17.62 -3.05 19.18
N PRO A 134 -18.94 -2.91 19.02
CA PRO A 134 -19.59 -2.70 17.73
C PRO A 134 -19.30 -1.33 17.07
N PHE A 135 -18.52 -0.49 17.70
CA PHE A 135 -18.03 0.76 17.11
C PHE A 135 -16.81 0.56 16.18
N PHE A 136 -16.20 -0.63 16.21
CA PHE A 136 -15.04 -0.92 15.39
C PHE A 136 -15.48 -1.44 14.01
N ASP A 137 -15.53 -0.54 13.04
CA ASP A 137 -15.95 -0.83 11.66
C ASP A 137 -14.81 -1.34 10.76
N ASP A 138 -13.59 -1.45 11.28
CA ASP A 138 -12.41 -1.83 10.54
C ASP A 138 -11.59 -2.88 11.31
N VAL A 139 -11.40 -4.03 10.69
CA VAL A 139 -10.59 -5.14 11.22
C VAL A 139 -9.42 -5.41 10.30
N ILE A 140 -8.21 -5.34 10.82
CA ILE A 140 -6.99 -5.78 10.14
C ILE A 140 -6.69 -7.20 10.59
N VAL A 141 -6.51 -8.13 9.67
CA VAL A 141 -6.22 -9.54 9.96
C VAL A 141 -4.76 -9.83 9.64
N GLY A 142 -3.99 -10.16 10.67
CA GLY A 142 -2.55 -10.41 10.58
C GLY A 142 -1.70 -9.18 10.83
N ASN A 143 -0.39 -9.40 10.95
CA ASN A 143 0.66 -8.39 11.00
C ASN A 143 1.92 -8.98 10.36
N GLU A 144 2.38 -8.38 9.28
CA GLU A 144 3.56 -8.77 8.49
C GLU A 144 3.70 -10.30 8.26
N PRO A 145 2.67 -10.97 7.73
CA PRO A 145 2.73 -12.42 7.52
C PRO A 145 3.81 -12.84 6.52
N ASN A 146 4.38 -11.93 5.78
CA ASN A 146 5.52 -12.14 4.90
C ASN A 146 6.88 -12.15 5.64
N LEU A 147 6.90 -12.00 6.99
CA LEU A 147 8.10 -12.03 7.81
C LEU A 147 8.09 -13.15 8.85
N ASN A 148 9.19 -13.85 9.00
CA ASN A 148 9.37 -14.93 9.97
C ASN A 148 9.28 -14.49 11.45
N ARG A 149 9.33 -13.20 11.71
CA ARG A 149 9.09 -12.64 13.05
C ARG A 149 7.65 -12.84 13.51
N PHE A 150 6.70 -12.77 12.57
CA PHE A 150 5.27 -12.77 12.86
C PHE A 150 4.55 -14.01 12.35
N TRP A 151 5.11 -14.69 11.33
CA TRP A 151 4.45 -15.82 10.68
C TRP A 151 5.45 -16.89 10.25
N MET A 152 5.24 -18.14 10.65
CA MET A 152 6.09 -19.28 10.31
C MET A 152 5.25 -20.55 10.11
N PRO A 153 5.69 -21.48 9.23
CA PRO A 153 6.87 -21.39 8.39
C PRO A 153 6.67 -20.40 7.22
N GLN A 154 7.75 -19.79 6.74
CA GLN A 154 7.71 -18.96 5.53
C GLN A 154 7.75 -19.83 4.28
N PHE A 155 8.59 -20.87 4.26
CA PHE A 155 8.74 -21.78 3.13
C PHE A 155 8.36 -23.21 3.52
N ALA A 156 7.74 -23.93 2.58
CA ALA A 156 7.55 -25.37 2.66
C ALA A 156 8.85 -26.13 2.31
N ALA A 157 8.86 -27.44 2.50
CA ALA A 157 10.04 -28.27 2.24
C ALA A 157 10.50 -28.25 0.76
N ASP A 158 9.58 -28.01 -0.16
CA ASP A 158 9.84 -27.86 -1.59
C ASP A 158 10.25 -26.43 -2.02
N GLY A 159 10.32 -25.51 -1.06
CA GLY A 159 10.68 -24.11 -1.28
C GLY A 159 9.52 -23.22 -1.70
N SER A 160 8.29 -23.72 -1.77
CA SER A 160 7.09 -22.90 -2.04
C SER A 160 6.72 -22.04 -0.82
N ASP A 161 5.90 -21.00 -1.05
CA ASP A 161 5.46 -20.05 -0.01
C ASP A 161 4.39 -20.70 0.89
N ALA A 162 4.82 -21.22 2.05
CA ALA A 162 3.93 -21.79 3.06
C ALA A 162 3.16 -20.71 3.84
N ALA A 163 3.74 -19.52 3.97
CA ALA A 163 3.10 -18.41 4.67
C ALA A 163 1.90 -17.91 3.88
N ALA A 164 2.00 -17.74 2.55
CA ALA A 164 0.86 -17.35 1.72
C ALA A 164 -0.29 -18.36 1.79
N VAL A 165 0.02 -19.68 1.83
CA VAL A 165 -0.99 -20.73 1.93
C VAL A 165 -1.75 -20.66 3.24
N SER A 166 -1.05 -20.64 4.38
CA SER A 166 -1.71 -20.59 5.70
C SER A 166 -2.36 -19.24 5.97
N TYR A 167 -1.81 -18.15 5.43
CA TYR A 167 -2.39 -16.82 5.58
C TYR A 167 -3.68 -16.65 4.75
N GLU A 168 -3.71 -17.15 3.51
CA GLU A 168 -4.93 -17.14 2.69
C GLU A 168 -6.10 -17.82 3.42
N ALA A 169 -5.88 -19.03 3.92
CA ALA A 169 -6.91 -19.79 4.63
C ALA A 169 -7.38 -19.07 5.91
N THR A 170 -6.43 -18.47 6.67
CA THR A 170 -6.75 -17.68 7.87
C THR A 170 -7.57 -16.44 7.53
N LEU A 171 -7.16 -15.70 6.49
CA LEU A 171 -7.83 -14.47 6.08
C LEU A 171 -9.23 -14.77 5.53
N ALA A 172 -9.40 -15.83 4.74
CA ALA A 172 -10.70 -16.30 4.24
C ALA A 172 -11.66 -16.63 5.38
N ALA A 173 -11.21 -17.42 6.37
CA ALA A 173 -12.02 -17.78 7.53
C ALA A 173 -12.41 -16.53 8.36
N ALA A 174 -11.45 -15.62 8.59
CA ALA A 174 -11.69 -14.38 9.34
C ALA A 174 -12.66 -13.45 8.59
N TYR A 175 -12.50 -13.30 7.27
CA TYR A 175 -13.43 -12.53 6.43
C TYR A 175 -14.86 -13.05 6.60
N ASP A 176 -15.07 -14.33 6.43
CA ASP A 176 -16.40 -14.93 6.52
C ASP A 176 -17.01 -14.77 7.90
N ALA A 177 -16.22 -14.99 8.96
CA ALA A 177 -16.68 -14.87 10.35
C ALA A 177 -17.04 -13.43 10.73
N VAL A 178 -16.23 -12.44 10.31
CA VAL A 178 -16.50 -11.02 10.57
C VAL A 178 -17.71 -10.54 9.77
N LYS A 179 -17.81 -10.90 8.48
CA LYS A 179 -18.96 -10.56 7.62
C LYS A 179 -20.27 -11.20 8.10
N ALA A 180 -20.21 -12.33 8.78
CA ALA A 180 -21.38 -12.94 9.42
C ALA A 180 -21.86 -12.16 10.65
N VAL A 181 -21.00 -11.36 11.30
CA VAL A 181 -21.41 -10.44 12.37
C VAL A 181 -22.11 -9.21 11.81
N ASP A 182 -21.44 -8.52 10.89
CA ASP A 182 -22.00 -7.38 10.15
C ASP A 182 -21.30 -7.24 8.79
N PRO A 183 -22.03 -7.35 7.67
CA PRO A 183 -21.47 -7.19 6.33
C PRO A 183 -20.84 -5.82 6.06
N ALA A 184 -21.18 -4.79 6.85
CA ALA A 184 -20.65 -3.43 6.70
C ALA A 184 -19.23 -3.27 7.27
N ILE A 185 -18.81 -4.14 8.19
CA ILE A 185 -17.46 -4.12 8.76
C ILE A 185 -16.44 -4.40 7.64
N ARG A 186 -15.43 -3.56 7.54
CA ARG A 186 -14.36 -3.71 6.56
C ARG A 186 -13.26 -4.62 7.09
N VAL A 187 -12.90 -5.62 6.32
CA VAL A 187 -11.79 -6.52 6.59
C VAL A 187 -10.60 -6.10 5.74
N TRP A 188 -9.50 -5.74 6.40
CA TRP A 188 -8.23 -5.40 5.79
C TRP A 188 -7.30 -6.59 5.91
N GLY A 189 -6.83 -7.08 4.77
CA GLY A 189 -5.84 -8.15 4.72
C GLY A 189 -4.43 -7.60 4.50
N GLY A 190 -3.41 -8.43 4.70
CA GLY A 190 -2.03 -8.08 4.43
C GLY A 190 -1.28 -7.54 5.65
N ALA A 191 -1.36 -6.24 5.93
CA ALA A 191 -0.44 -5.54 6.83
C ALA A 191 1.01 -5.93 6.53
N LEU A 192 1.39 -5.88 5.22
CA LEU A 192 2.63 -6.47 4.73
C LEU A 192 3.83 -5.58 4.95
N ALA A 193 4.94 -6.18 5.39
CA ALA A 193 6.24 -5.52 5.41
C ALA A 193 6.71 -5.17 3.99
N PRO A 194 7.47 -4.06 3.82
CA PRO A 194 7.85 -3.53 2.52
C PRO A 194 8.92 -4.34 1.79
N ARG A 195 9.57 -5.30 2.46
CA ARG A 195 10.72 -6.06 1.93
C ARG A 195 10.85 -7.44 2.52
N GLY A 196 11.57 -8.32 1.82
CA GLY A 196 11.93 -9.67 2.25
C GLY A 196 13.04 -10.25 1.38
N VAL A 197 13.52 -11.45 1.71
CA VAL A 197 14.70 -12.07 1.08
C VAL A 197 14.32 -13.01 -0.06
N ASP A 198 13.13 -13.59 -0.06
CA ASP A 198 12.61 -14.54 -1.08
C ASP A 198 13.49 -15.80 -1.26
N ARG A 199 14.14 -16.26 -0.20
CA ARG A 199 15.00 -17.44 -0.21
C ARG A 199 14.92 -18.20 1.11
N PRO A 200 14.69 -19.52 1.08
CA PRO A 200 14.70 -20.36 2.28
C PRO A 200 16.13 -20.58 2.82
N ASN A 201 16.20 -20.98 4.07
CA ASN A 201 17.44 -21.40 4.76
C ASN A 201 18.49 -20.27 4.91
N THR A 202 18.05 -19.03 4.98
CA THR A 202 18.93 -17.85 5.16
C THR A 202 19.10 -17.46 6.63
N GLY A 203 18.34 -18.07 7.55
CA GLY A 203 18.19 -17.63 8.94
C GLY A 203 17.31 -16.38 9.09
N ARG A 204 16.88 -15.81 7.97
CA ARG A 204 15.88 -14.72 7.85
C ARG A 204 14.91 -15.07 6.73
N ASP A 205 14.31 -16.24 6.84
CA ASP A 205 13.37 -16.75 5.85
C ASP A 205 12.15 -15.83 5.82
N THR A 206 12.04 -15.05 4.75
CA THR A 206 11.02 -14.00 4.58
C THR A 206 10.67 -13.87 3.11
N HIS A 207 9.45 -13.42 2.82
CA HIS A 207 9.02 -13.05 1.48
C HIS A 207 8.97 -11.54 1.31
N SER A 208 9.41 -11.06 0.14
CA SER A 208 9.11 -9.68 -0.25
C SER A 208 7.60 -9.53 -0.47
N PRO A 209 7.05 -8.32 -0.34
CA PRO A 209 5.64 -8.11 -0.67
C PRO A 209 5.34 -8.45 -2.13
N THR A 210 6.33 -8.34 -3.02
CA THR A 210 6.19 -8.71 -4.43
C THR A 210 5.96 -10.21 -4.63
N ALA A 211 6.75 -11.06 -3.94
CA ALA A 211 6.57 -12.51 -3.99
C ALA A 211 5.27 -12.90 -3.27
N PHE A 212 5.09 -12.46 -2.03
CA PHE A 212 3.95 -12.82 -1.20
C PHE A 212 2.59 -12.49 -1.82
N ILE A 213 2.42 -11.30 -2.42
CA ILE A 213 1.15 -10.92 -3.08
C ILE A 213 0.87 -11.80 -4.30
N ARG A 214 1.91 -12.17 -5.10
CA ARG A 214 1.75 -13.08 -6.23
C ARG A 214 1.32 -14.47 -5.77
N ASP A 215 2.02 -14.99 -4.76
CA ASP A 215 1.78 -16.34 -4.24
C ASP A 215 0.41 -16.41 -3.56
N LEU A 216 0.01 -15.38 -2.81
CA LEU A 216 -1.34 -15.23 -2.26
C LEU A 216 -2.41 -15.27 -3.37
N GLY A 217 -2.17 -14.58 -4.49
CA GLY A 217 -3.05 -14.62 -5.66
C GLY A 217 -3.12 -16.00 -6.33
N VAL A 218 -2.00 -16.74 -6.37
CA VAL A 218 -1.95 -18.12 -6.89
C VAL A 218 -2.77 -19.05 -5.99
N VAL A 219 -2.56 -18.97 -4.67
CA VAL A 219 -3.28 -19.77 -3.67
C VAL A 219 -4.78 -19.48 -3.73
N TYR A 220 -5.17 -18.21 -3.75
CA TYR A 220 -6.57 -17.80 -3.83
C TYR A 220 -7.27 -18.33 -5.09
N ARG A 221 -6.61 -18.28 -6.25
CA ARG A 221 -7.15 -18.84 -7.49
C ARG A 221 -7.28 -20.36 -7.43
N ALA A 222 -6.32 -21.02 -6.78
CA ALA A 222 -6.32 -22.48 -6.63
C ALA A 222 -7.37 -22.98 -5.61
N SER A 223 -7.74 -22.16 -4.60
CA SER A 223 -8.75 -22.51 -3.60
C SER A 223 -10.16 -22.63 -4.18
N GLY A 224 -10.41 -22.05 -5.36
CA GLY A 224 -11.75 -22.02 -5.97
C GLY A 224 -12.75 -21.14 -5.21
N ARG A 225 -12.29 -20.29 -4.31
CA ARG A 225 -13.15 -19.42 -3.51
C ARG A 225 -13.86 -18.38 -4.40
N GLU A 226 -15.17 -18.26 -4.22
CA GLU A 226 -16.03 -17.32 -4.93
C GLU A 226 -16.37 -16.05 -4.15
N LEU A 227 -15.85 -15.92 -2.92
CA LEU A 227 -16.00 -14.73 -2.06
C LEU A 227 -14.66 -13.98 -1.95
N PRO A 228 -14.67 -12.67 -1.72
CA PRO A 228 -13.42 -11.92 -1.47
C PRO A 228 -12.67 -12.44 -0.24
N LEU A 229 -11.37 -12.17 -0.18
CA LEU A 229 -10.53 -12.36 1.01
C LEU A 229 -10.53 -11.12 1.91
N MET A 230 -10.70 -9.93 1.31
CA MET A 230 -10.56 -8.65 1.98
C MET A 230 -11.30 -7.54 1.24
N ASP A 231 -11.69 -6.51 1.98
CA ASP A 231 -12.26 -5.26 1.43
C ASP A 231 -11.18 -4.22 1.10
N GLY A 232 -10.00 -4.37 1.66
CA GLY A 232 -8.83 -3.53 1.42
C GLY A 232 -7.54 -4.20 1.84
N LEU A 233 -6.42 -3.70 1.32
CA LEU A 233 -5.07 -4.13 1.70
C LEU A 233 -4.51 -3.18 2.75
N ALA A 234 -4.08 -3.69 3.91
CA ALA A 234 -3.19 -3.02 4.84
C ALA A 234 -1.74 -3.23 4.41
N PHE A 235 -0.92 -2.20 4.50
CA PHE A 235 0.46 -2.24 4.01
C PHE A 235 1.36 -1.27 4.77
N HIS A 236 2.59 -1.69 5.11
CA HIS A 236 3.60 -0.90 5.81
C HIS A 236 4.66 -0.37 4.84
N PRO A 237 4.48 0.82 4.24
CA PRO A 237 5.38 1.32 3.20
C PRO A 237 6.64 2.00 3.74
N TYR A 238 7.29 1.42 4.75
CA TYR A 238 8.52 1.96 5.31
C TYR A 238 9.62 2.12 4.26
N ALA A 239 10.41 3.17 4.39
CA ALA A 239 11.67 3.32 3.70
C ALA A 239 12.71 2.28 4.17
N ASP A 240 13.81 2.10 3.43
CA ASP A 240 14.88 1.18 3.83
C ASP A 240 15.59 1.63 5.12
N THR A 241 15.65 2.93 5.33
CA THR A 241 16.17 3.59 6.54
C THR A 241 15.43 4.90 6.76
N SER A 242 15.44 5.44 7.98
CA SER A 242 14.78 6.72 8.29
C SER A 242 15.38 7.92 7.53
N SER A 243 16.62 7.83 7.04
CA SER A 243 17.23 8.88 6.21
C SER A 243 16.82 8.86 4.74
N GLN A 244 16.08 7.84 4.29
CA GLN A 244 15.61 7.76 2.92
C GLN A 244 14.30 8.51 2.74
N SER A 245 14.24 9.37 1.71
CA SER A 245 13.04 10.16 1.40
C SER A 245 11.84 9.27 1.04
N PRO A 246 10.61 9.64 1.45
CA PRO A 246 9.38 8.96 1.00
C PRO A 246 9.17 8.93 -0.51
N ASP A 247 9.86 9.79 -1.26
CA ASP A 247 9.84 9.81 -2.74
C ASP A 247 10.72 8.72 -3.39
N PHE A 248 11.53 8.03 -2.60
CA PHE A 248 12.42 7.01 -3.14
C PHE A 248 11.63 5.82 -3.67
N THR A 249 11.98 5.38 -4.88
CA THR A 249 11.33 4.26 -5.56
C THR A 249 12.29 3.09 -5.76
N HIS A 250 11.74 1.88 -5.83
CA HIS A 250 12.48 0.64 -5.96
C HIS A 250 12.19 -0.08 -7.30
N PRO A 251 12.52 0.52 -8.46
CA PRO A 251 12.08 0.01 -9.76
C PRO A 251 12.70 -1.34 -10.14
N ASN A 252 13.85 -1.69 -9.56
CA ASN A 252 14.61 -2.91 -9.90
C ASN A 252 14.74 -3.88 -8.71
N SER A 253 13.87 -3.78 -7.74
CA SER A 253 13.87 -4.56 -6.50
C SER A 253 12.49 -5.11 -6.23
N THR A 254 12.37 -6.10 -5.35
CA THR A 254 11.09 -6.63 -4.86
C THR A 254 10.51 -5.81 -3.70
N THR A 255 11.26 -4.84 -3.17
CA THR A 255 10.81 -3.88 -2.16
C THR A 255 9.71 -2.97 -2.71
N ILE A 256 8.75 -2.63 -1.86
CA ILE A 256 7.69 -1.67 -2.15
C ILE A 256 7.66 -0.62 -1.05
N GLY A 257 8.10 0.59 -1.35
CA GLY A 257 7.98 1.76 -0.45
C GLY A 257 6.78 2.62 -0.80
N LEU A 258 6.63 3.74 -0.11
CA LEU A 258 5.48 4.64 -0.27
C LEU A 258 5.34 5.19 -1.69
N ALA A 259 6.45 5.50 -2.36
CA ALA A 259 6.44 6.01 -3.73
C ALA A 259 6.25 4.91 -4.79
N ASP A 260 6.29 3.63 -4.41
CA ASP A 260 6.08 2.49 -5.32
C ASP A 260 4.60 2.12 -5.51
N TYR A 261 3.67 3.03 -5.25
CA TYR A 261 2.23 2.82 -5.36
C TYR A 261 1.81 2.14 -6.67
N GLY A 262 2.35 2.59 -7.81
CA GLY A 262 2.04 1.99 -9.11
C GLY A 262 2.45 0.52 -9.18
N LYS A 263 3.56 0.14 -8.55
CA LYS A 263 4.01 -1.24 -8.43
C LYS A 263 3.05 -2.07 -7.55
N LEU A 264 2.62 -1.53 -6.41
CA LEU A 264 1.69 -2.21 -5.52
C LEU A 264 0.33 -2.47 -6.18
N THR A 265 -0.28 -1.46 -6.80
CA THR A 265 -1.55 -1.62 -7.50
C THR A 265 -1.44 -2.54 -8.70
N ALA A 266 -0.29 -2.54 -9.37
CA ALA A 266 0.00 -3.46 -10.46
C ALA A 266 0.01 -4.92 -9.99
N LEU A 267 0.68 -5.19 -8.88
CA LEU A 267 0.73 -6.53 -8.28
C LEU A 267 -0.64 -7.02 -7.82
N LEU A 268 -1.41 -6.15 -7.16
CA LEU A 268 -2.76 -6.49 -6.74
C LEU A 268 -3.65 -6.88 -7.93
N GLY A 269 -3.54 -6.15 -9.03
CA GLY A 269 -4.25 -6.51 -10.24
C GLY A 269 -3.77 -7.82 -10.85
N GLU A 270 -2.45 -8.10 -10.87
CA GLU A 270 -1.89 -9.37 -11.30
C GLU A 270 -2.44 -10.53 -10.46
N ALA A 271 -2.47 -10.35 -9.14
CA ALA A 271 -2.92 -11.38 -8.22
C ALA A 271 -4.42 -11.64 -8.30
N PHE A 272 -5.26 -10.61 -8.42
CA PHE A 272 -6.69 -10.75 -8.14
C PHE A 272 -7.64 -10.31 -9.25
N ASP A 273 -7.24 -9.46 -10.23
CA ASP A 273 -8.15 -9.04 -11.29
C ASP A 273 -8.71 -10.26 -12.06
N GLY A 274 -10.03 -10.22 -12.32
CA GLY A 274 -10.75 -11.32 -12.97
C GLY A 274 -11.16 -12.46 -12.04
N THR A 275 -11.07 -12.26 -10.73
CA THR A 275 -11.61 -13.15 -9.69
C THR A 275 -12.70 -12.42 -8.89
N ALA A 276 -13.26 -13.06 -7.86
CA ALA A 276 -14.19 -12.40 -6.94
C ALA A 276 -13.49 -11.34 -6.04
N GLN A 277 -12.18 -11.48 -5.82
CA GLN A 277 -11.38 -10.49 -5.10
C GLN A 277 -11.04 -9.31 -6.00
N THR A 278 -11.34 -8.08 -5.57
CA THR A 278 -10.88 -6.85 -6.23
C THR A 278 -9.35 -6.78 -6.22
N GLY A 279 -8.74 -6.48 -7.38
CA GLY A 279 -7.29 -6.39 -7.54
C GLY A 279 -6.77 -4.94 -7.61
N ALA A 280 -6.47 -4.42 -8.81
CA ALA A 280 -5.83 -3.11 -8.99
C ALA A 280 -6.60 -1.92 -8.39
N ALA A 281 -7.90 -2.04 -8.18
CA ALA A 281 -8.76 -1.01 -7.58
C ALA A 281 -9.00 -1.22 -6.07
N LEU A 282 -8.36 -2.23 -5.45
CA LEU A 282 -8.52 -2.52 -4.03
C LEU A 282 -8.11 -1.29 -3.19
N PRO A 283 -8.92 -0.86 -2.22
CA PRO A 283 -8.51 0.16 -1.26
C PRO A 283 -7.24 -0.25 -0.51
N ILE A 284 -6.32 0.70 -0.29
CA ILE A 284 -5.06 0.48 0.42
C ILE A 284 -5.06 1.35 1.68
N LEU A 285 -4.80 0.75 2.82
CA LEU A 285 -4.50 1.43 4.07
C LEU A 285 -2.99 1.31 4.34
N TYR A 286 -2.29 2.42 4.36
CA TYR A 286 -0.94 2.45 4.89
C TYR A 286 -1.04 2.52 6.41
N ASP A 287 -1.06 1.37 7.05
CA ASP A 287 -1.41 1.22 8.47
C ASP A 287 -0.20 1.34 9.41
N GLU A 288 1.01 1.46 8.85
CA GLU A 288 2.23 1.85 9.57
C GLU A 288 3.17 2.64 8.64
N PHE A 289 3.62 3.81 9.06
CA PHE A 289 4.69 4.57 8.43
C PHE A 289 5.44 5.41 9.47
N GLY A 290 6.74 5.20 9.62
CA GLY A 290 7.57 5.87 10.62
C GLY A 290 8.87 6.43 10.05
N VAL A 291 9.33 7.54 10.63
CA VAL A 291 10.63 8.17 10.37
C VAL A 291 11.27 8.49 11.72
N GLU A 292 12.30 7.75 12.10
CA GLU A 292 12.95 7.89 13.38
C GLU A 292 13.87 9.10 13.45
N THR A 293 13.93 9.73 14.62
CA THR A 293 14.74 10.93 14.86
C THR A 293 15.89 10.66 15.80
N VAL A 294 16.96 11.41 15.59
CA VAL A 294 18.05 11.50 16.57
C VAL A 294 17.51 12.09 17.87
N ILE A 295 17.79 11.44 18.99
CA ILE A 295 17.41 11.94 20.31
C ILE A 295 18.40 13.03 20.75
N PRO A 296 17.94 14.25 21.06
CA PRO A 296 18.81 15.31 21.48
C PRO A 296 19.36 15.05 22.90
N PRO A 297 20.57 15.55 23.24
CA PRO A 297 21.25 15.25 24.50
C PRO A 297 20.42 15.53 25.76
N GLU A 298 19.61 16.57 25.76
CA GLU A 298 18.71 16.96 26.86
C GLU A 298 17.56 15.98 27.11
N LYS A 299 17.25 15.13 26.14
CA LYS A 299 16.23 14.08 26.22
C LYS A 299 16.82 12.68 26.39
N ALA A 300 18.14 12.52 26.27
CA ALA A 300 18.79 11.21 26.29
C ALA A 300 18.46 10.38 27.55
N GLY A 301 18.24 11.04 28.69
CA GLY A 301 17.86 10.36 29.93
C GLY A 301 16.49 9.68 29.94
N LEU A 302 15.66 9.91 28.93
CA LEU A 302 14.35 9.25 28.77
C LEU A 302 14.46 7.89 28.04
N TYR A 303 15.62 7.59 27.47
CA TYR A 303 15.83 6.44 26.62
C TYR A 303 16.91 5.50 27.16
N SER A 304 16.82 4.25 26.78
CA SER A 304 17.76 3.20 27.14
C SER A 304 18.19 2.36 25.94
N GLY A 305 19.31 1.64 26.08
CA GLY A 305 19.83 0.79 25.02
C GLY A 305 20.68 1.54 23.99
N THR A 306 20.82 0.96 22.80
CA THR A 306 21.66 1.49 21.72
C THR A 306 20.88 1.52 20.42
N GLU A 307 20.96 2.64 19.72
CA GLU A 307 20.40 2.83 18.40
C GLU A 307 21.02 1.86 17.38
N PRO A 308 20.23 1.06 16.63
CA PRO A 308 20.76 0.22 15.58
C PRO A 308 21.37 1.06 14.45
N VAL A 309 22.57 0.73 14.00
CA VAL A 309 23.25 1.44 12.90
C VAL A 309 22.44 1.47 11.61
N THR A 310 21.54 0.51 11.43
CA THR A 310 20.68 0.41 10.25
C THR A 310 19.54 1.42 10.24
N THR A 311 19.14 1.98 11.38
CA THR A 311 18.02 2.94 11.49
C THR A 311 18.34 4.22 10.73
N LYS A 312 19.55 4.76 10.88
CA LYS A 312 19.96 6.05 10.31
C LYS A 312 18.94 7.16 10.61
N PRO A 313 18.70 7.46 11.89
CA PRO A 313 17.72 8.45 12.28
C PRO A 313 18.09 9.84 11.72
N VAL A 314 17.08 10.68 11.55
CA VAL A 314 17.22 12.03 10.98
C VAL A 314 16.97 13.11 12.03
N ASP A 315 17.28 14.36 11.69
CA ASP A 315 16.81 15.48 12.49
C ASP A 315 15.29 15.68 12.41
N GLU A 316 14.70 16.32 13.39
CA GLU A 316 13.25 16.53 13.47
C GLU A 316 12.71 17.41 12.33
N ALA A 317 13.53 18.32 11.78
CA ALA A 317 13.13 19.12 10.63
C ALA A 317 13.02 18.24 9.38
N THR A 318 13.88 17.23 9.24
CA THR A 318 13.80 16.23 8.17
C THR A 318 12.59 15.31 8.38
N GLN A 319 12.31 14.86 9.61
CA GLN A 319 11.11 14.11 9.94
C GLN A 319 9.85 14.87 9.54
N ALA A 320 9.77 16.16 9.88
CA ALA A 320 8.64 17.02 9.51
C ALA A 320 8.42 17.08 7.99
N ARG A 321 9.50 17.25 7.23
CA ARG A 321 9.44 17.25 5.75
C ARG A 321 8.98 15.89 5.20
N TYR A 322 9.49 14.80 5.77
CA TYR A 322 9.17 13.45 5.29
C TYR A 322 7.73 13.05 5.62
N TYR A 323 7.21 13.37 6.80
CA TYR A 323 5.80 13.14 7.11
C TYR A 323 4.88 14.01 6.25
N THR A 324 5.21 15.29 6.05
CA THR A 324 4.46 16.15 5.12
C THR A 324 4.43 15.55 3.72
N ARG A 325 5.56 15.07 3.23
CA ARG A 325 5.66 14.47 1.89
C ARG A 325 4.91 13.14 1.80
N ALA A 326 5.00 12.30 2.83
CA ALA A 326 4.28 11.03 2.89
C ALA A 326 2.75 11.24 2.83
N LEU A 327 2.23 12.21 3.58
CA LEU A 327 0.81 12.59 3.54
C LEU A 327 0.37 13.07 2.15
N GLN A 328 1.18 13.90 1.49
CA GLN A 328 0.91 14.36 0.14
C GLN A 328 0.88 13.20 -0.86
N LEU A 329 1.88 12.30 -0.82
CA LEU A 329 1.93 11.13 -1.68
C LEU A 329 0.71 10.23 -1.47
N ALA A 330 0.39 9.88 -0.22
CA ALA A 330 -0.76 9.04 0.11
C ALA A 330 -2.08 9.68 -0.34
N PHE A 331 -2.25 10.98 -0.12
CA PHE A 331 -3.44 11.71 -0.58
C PHE A 331 -3.60 11.64 -2.10
N CYS A 332 -2.52 11.73 -2.86
CA CYS A 332 -2.55 11.74 -4.33
C CYS A 332 -2.55 10.34 -4.97
N GLN A 333 -2.50 9.27 -4.19
CA GLN A 333 -2.57 7.88 -4.66
C GLN A 333 -4.03 7.39 -4.67
N PRO A 334 -4.67 7.17 -5.83
CA PRO A 334 -6.14 7.08 -5.96
C PRO A 334 -6.84 6.03 -5.11
N THR A 335 -6.20 4.88 -4.82
CA THR A 335 -6.82 3.80 -4.03
C THR A 335 -6.41 3.82 -2.55
N VAL A 336 -5.50 4.73 -2.13
CA VAL A 336 -5.07 4.81 -0.73
C VAL A 336 -6.15 5.46 0.10
N ALA A 337 -6.70 4.75 1.06
CA ALA A 337 -7.79 5.18 1.95
C ALA A 337 -7.27 5.92 3.19
N GLY A 338 -6.06 5.62 3.64
CA GLY A 338 -5.48 6.23 4.84
C GLY A 338 -3.97 6.05 4.94
N LEU A 339 -3.38 6.87 5.81
CA LEU A 339 -2.00 6.78 6.26
C LEU A 339 -1.96 6.92 7.79
N LEU A 340 -1.44 5.91 8.46
CA LEU A 340 -1.22 5.89 9.90
C LEU A 340 0.26 6.01 10.21
N LEU A 341 0.63 6.94 11.06
CA LEU A 341 2.00 7.07 11.56
C LEU A 341 2.32 5.93 12.54
N PHE A 342 3.56 5.59 12.71
CA PHE A 342 4.05 4.59 13.66
C PHE A 342 5.16 5.21 14.52
N HIS A 343 5.01 5.61 15.70
CA HIS A 343 3.98 5.88 16.67
C HIS A 343 3.65 7.38 16.76
N ALA A 344 2.86 7.83 17.74
CA ALA A 344 2.74 9.26 18.08
C ALA A 344 3.77 9.66 19.15
N VAL A 345 3.99 8.80 20.14
CA VAL A 345 4.95 8.95 21.23
C VAL A 345 6.11 7.97 21.02
N ASP A 346 7.33 8.42 21.22
CA ASP A 346 8.51 7.57 21.09
C ASP A 346 8.51 6.42 22.10
N GLU A 347 8.95 5.26 21.68
CA GLU A 347 9.29 4.17 22.61
C GLU A 347 10.58 4.49 23.37
N THR A 348 10.66 4.05 24.63
CA THR A 348 11.78 4.37 25.53
C THR A 348 13.07 3.59 25.27
N THR A 349 13.02 2.58 24.40
CA THR A 349 14.18 1.75 24.04
C THR A 349 14.71 2.14 22.68
N LEU A 350 15.97 2.60 22.59
CA LEU A 350 16.59 3.02 21.32
C LEU A 350 16.69 1.92 20.25
N ALA A 351 16.58 0.65 20.64
CA ALA A 351 16.52 -0.46 19.70
C ALA A 351 15.13 -0.66 19.05
N THR A 352 14.14 0.12 19.47
CA THR A 352 12.77 0.16 18.95
C THR A 352 12.51 1.50 18.25
N TRP A 353 11.30 2.06 18.30
CA TRP A 353 10.90 3.15 17.41
C TRP A 353 10.88 4.53 18.09
N GLN A 354 11.70 5.47 17.59
CA GLN A 354 11.67 6.88 17.96
C GLN A 354 11.07 7.74 16.85
N SER A 355 9.99 7.26 16.27
CA SER A 355 9.30 7.86 15.12
C SER A 355 8.14 8.80 15.51
N GLY A 356 7.87 8.95 16.80
CA GLY A 356 6.81 9.81 17.31
C GLY A 356 7.03 11.30 16.99
N VAL A 357 5.97 12.08 17.09
CA VAL A 357 6.00 13.56 17.11
C VAL A 357 6.07 14.11 18.54
N TYR A 358 5.99 13.19 19.50
CA TYR A 358 6.27 13.43 20.91
C TYR A 358 7.46 12.57 21.35
N TYR A 359 8.27 13.09 22.27
CA TYR A 359 9.27 12.32 22.98
C TYR A 359 8.61 11.32 23.95
N ALA A 360 9.38 10.41 24.53
CA ALA A 360 8.89 9.42 25.48
C ALA A 360 8.25 10.02 26.76
N ASP A 361 8.49 11.28 27.08
CA ASP A 361 7.85 12.04 28.16
C ASP A 361 6.62 12.83 27.70
N GLU A 362 6.09 12.54 26.51
CA GLU A 362 4.94 13.21 25.88
C GLU A 362 5.14 14.69 25.57
N THR A 363 6.35 15.25 25.71
CA THR A 363 6.66 16.60 25.25
C THR A 363 6.84 16.62 23.72
N GLN A 364 6.40 17.70 23.08
CA GLN A 364 6.42 17.83 21.63
C GLN A 364 7.85 17.94 21.09
N LYS A 365 8.12 17.19 20.01
CA LYS A 365 9.28 17.42 19.14
C LYS A 365 9.10 18.69 18.32
N SER A 366 10.19 19.28 17.82
CA SER A 366 10.10 20.46 16.95
C SER A 366 9.39 20.17 15.61
N SER A 367 9.30 18.91 15.21
CA SER A 367 8.53 18.46 14.04
C SER A 367 7.01 18.56 14.21
N PHE A 368 6.52 18.54 15.44
CA PHE A 368 5.09 18.45 15.78
C PHE A 368 4.22 19.44 15.04
N ALA A 369 4.53 20.73 15.11
CA ALA A 369 3.66 21.79 14.52
C ALA A 369 3.52 21.64 13.01
N SER A 370 4.60 21.28 12.30
CA SER A 370 4.58 21.06 10.86
C SER A 370 3.80 19.81 10.46
N VAL A 371 3.95 18.73 11.24
CA VAL A 371 3.21 17.48 11.01
C VAL A 371 1.72 17.71 11.28
N ALA A 372 1.35 18.33 12.39
CA ALA A 372 -0.05 18.63 12.71
C ALA A 372 -0.71 19.52 11.64
N THR A 373 0.02 20.52 11.12
CA THR A 373 -0.45 21.34 9.99
C THR A 373 -0.69 20.49 8.74
N SER A 374 0.23 19.61 8.39
CA SER A 374 0.12 18.73 7.21
C SER A 374 -1.04 17.74 7.35
N VAL A 375 -1.24 17.19 8.54
CA VAL A 375 -2.39 16.32 8.88
C VAL A 375 -3.70 17.10 8.70
N ALA A 376 -3.78 18.33 9.23
CA ALA A 376 -4.99 19.17 9.10
C ALA A 376 -5.32 19.51 7.65
N LEU A 377 -4.33 19.86 6.84
CA LEU A 377 -4.50 20.11 5.39
C LEU A 377 -5.00 18.86 4.65
N THR A 378 -4.46 17.71 4.99
CA THR A 378 -4.85 16.42 4.38
C THR A 378 -6.27 16.02 4.76
N ASN A 379 -6.63 16.14 6.04
CA ASN A 379 -8.00 15.90 6.54
C ASN A 379 -9.03 16.85 5.92
N GLY A 380 -8.64 18.09 5.66
CA GLY A 380 -9.47 19.10 5.01
C GLY A 380 -9.55 18.98 3.49
N GLY A 381 -8.90 18.00 2.87
CA GLY A 381 -8.83 17.86 1.42
C GLY A 381 -8.12 19.05 0.73
N SER A 382 -7.27 19.78 1.46
CA SER A 382 -6.66 21.04 0.99
C SER A 382 -5.35 20.84 0.22
N ILE A 383 -5.03 19.64 -0.24
CA ILE A 383 -3.89 19.39 -1.10
C ILE A 383 -4.28 19.76 -2.53
N ALA A 384 -3.85 20.94 -2.96
CA ALA A 384 -4.32 21.58 -4.18
C ALA A 384 -3.84 20.92 -5.48
N ARG A 385 -2.72 20.19 -5.47
CA ARG A 385 -2.11 19.59 -6.67
C ARG A 385 -1.48 18.25 -6.39
N CYS A 386 -1.73 17.30 -7.29
CA CYS A 386 -1.06 15.99 -7.29
C CYS A 386 -0.08 15.82 -8.46
N GLY A 387 -0.06 16.73 -9.41
CA GLY A 387 0.68 16.59 -10.68
C GLY A 387 2.19 16.77 -10.60
N ASP A 388 2.70 17.32 -9.51
CA ASP A 388 4.12 17.52 -9.21
C ASP A 388 4.72 16.35 -8.39
N LEU A 389 3.89 15.40 -7.98
CA LEU A 389 4.34 14.24 -7.23
C LEU A 389 4.98 13.21 -8.17
N ALA A 390 6.21 12.82 -7.87
CA ALA A 390 6.95 11.82 -8.65
C ALA A 390 6.41 10.40 -8.37
N ILE A 391 5.22 10.10 -8.88
CA ILE A 391 4.68 8.74 -8.85
C ILE A 391 5.17 7.99 -10.08
N VAL A 392 5.94 6.95 -9.86
CA VAL A 392 6.50 6.12 -10.93
C VAL A 392 5.39 5.32 -11.59
N VAL A 393 5.23 5.50 -12.90
CA VAL A 393 4.35 4.63 -13.70
C VAL A 393 5.06 3.30 -13.89
N GLN A 394 4.46 2.22 -13.39
CA GLN A 394 4.94 0.87 -13.60
C GLN A 394 3.89 -0.01 -14.28
N PRO A 395 4.30 -0.93 -15.15
CA PRO A 395 3.35 -1.86 -15.74
C PRO A 395 2.91 -2.89 -14.70
N LEU A 396 1.63 -3.24 -14.74
CA LEU A 396 1.05 -4.28 -13.89
C LEU A 396 1.65 -5.65 -14.20
N THR A 397 1.65 -5.97 -15.50
CA THR A 397 2.25 -7.17 -16.03
C THR A 397 3.03 -6.81 -17.28
N LEU A 398 4.25 -7.30 -17.36
CA LEU A 398 5.04 -7.19 -18.57
C LEU A 398 5.41 -8.61 -19.03
N ARG A 399 4.61 -9.15 -19.95
CA ARG A 399 4.85 -10.46 -20.53
C ARG A 399 5.50 -10.32 -21.90
N PHE A 400 6.71 -10.81 -22.00
CA PHE A 400 7.40 -10.96 -23.28
C PHE A 400 6.99 -12.27 -23.96
N PRO A 401 6.91 -12.31 -25.31
CA PRO A 401 6.68 -13.54 -26.04
C PRO A 401 7.80 -14.56 -25.80
N THR A 402 7.43 -15.81 -25.66
CA THR A 402 8.38 -16.92 -25.58
C THR A 402 9.06 -17.18 -26.93
N ARG A 403 10.15 -17.99 -26.92
CA ARG A 403 10.81 -18.43 -28.15
C ARG A 403 9.82 -19.09 -29.13
N ALA A 404 8.96 -19.96 -28.62
CA ALA A 404 7.98 -20.68 -29.43
C ALA A 404 6.90 -19.75 -30.03
N GLU A 405 6.41 -18.78 -29.25
CA GLU A 405 5.44 -17.78 -29.71
C GLU A 405 6.06 -16.90 -30.80
N THR A 406 7.29 -16.40 -30.57
CA THR A 406 7.99 -15.54 -31.54
C THR A 406 8.31 -16.30 -32.84
N ALA A 407 8.67 -17.59 -32.76
CA ALA A 407 8.91 -18.43 -33.91
C ALA A 407 7.65 -18.67 -34.76
N ARG A 408 6.46 -18.77 -34.12
CA ARG A 408 5.16 -18.85 -34.78
C ARG A 408 4.66 -17.53 -35.35
N GLY A 409 5.38 -16.42 -35.14
CA GLY A 409 5.01 -15.08 -35.57
C GLY A 409 4.16 -14.31 -34.56
N ASP A 410 3.82 -14.86 -33.39
CA ASP A 410 3.17 -14.10 -32.32
C ASP A 410 4.23 -13.29 -31.57
N ARG A 411 4.22 -11.98 -31.80
CA ARG A 411 5.19 -11.03 -31.24
C ARG A 411 4.49 -9.96 -30.42
N ARG A 412 3.50 -10.38 -29.66
CA ARG A 412 2.70 -9.48 -28.81
C ARG A 412 3.32 -9.36 -27.43
N VAL A 413 3.78 -8.16 -27.08
CA VAL A 413 4.18 -7.82 -25.72
C VAL A 413 2.95 -7.31 -24.98
N ARG A 414 2.59 -7.98 -23.89
CA ARG A 414 1.43 -7.62 -23.06
C ARG A 414 1.89 -6.90 -21.81
N PHE A 415 1.14 -5.88 -21.41
CA PHE A 415 1.42 -5.11 -20.21
C PHE A 415 0.17 -4.36 -19.73
N ARG A 416 0.25 -3.82 -18.53
CA ARG A 416 -0.74 -2.91 -17.96
C ARG A 416 0.01 -1.78 -17.22
N CYS A 417 -0.50 -0.55 -17.32
CA CYS A 417 0.02 0.59 -16.57
C CYS A 417 -0.94 0.96 -15.45
N ASP A 418 -0.43 1.43 -14.32
CA ASP A 418 -1.23 1.96 -13.20
C ASP A 418 -1.96 3.25 -13.59
N ARG A 419 -1.37 4.02 -14.50
CA ARG A 419 -1.89 5.27 -15.07
C ARG A 419 -1.80 5.21 -16.59
N ASP A 420 -2.42 6.20 -17.24
CA ASP A 420 -2.21 6.40 -18.68
C ASP A 420 -0.71 6.44 -18.98
N CYS A 421 -0.27 5.66 -19.92
CA CYS A 421 1.13 5.56 -20.28
C CYS A 421 1.36 5.62 -21.80
N ALA A 422 2.48 6.18 -22.20
CA ALA A 422 3.01 6.04 -23.55
C ALA A 422 4.06 4.92 -23.56
N TYR A 423 4.02 4.06 -24.57
CA TYR A 423 4.94 2.95 -24.71
C TYR A 423 5.75 2.99 -25.99
N ASP A 424 6.99 2.50 -25.92
CA ASP A 424 7.86 2.19 -27.05
C ASP A 424 8.37 0.76 -26.83
N VAL A 425 7.93 -0.15 -27.70
CA VAL A 425 8.35 -1.55 -27.69
C VAL A 425 9.17 -1.81 -28.94
N ARG A 426 10.38 -2.36 -28.78
CA ARG A 426 11.31 -2.64 -29.86
C ARG A 426 11.78 -4.09 -29.81
N LEU A 427 11.96 -4.64 -31.00
CA LEU A 427 12.68 -5.90 -31.20
C LEU A 427 13.96 -5.58 -31.98
N THR A 428 15.12 -5.83 -31.37
CA THR A 428 16.43 -5.56 -31.94
C THR A 428 17.21 -6.84 -32.11
N ARG A 429 18.00 -6.96 -33.16
CA ARG A 429 18.90 -8.11 -33.38
C ARG A 429 20.14 -7.97 -32.49
N SER A 430 20.50 -9.05 -31.81
CA SER A 430 21.71 -9.09 -30.96
C SER A 430 22.82 -9.91 -31.68
N PRO A 431 24.09 -9.45 -31.69
CA PRO A 431 24.65 -8.30 -31.00
C PRO A 431 24.58 -6.97 -31.79
N SER A 432 24.16 -6.99 -33.05
CA SER A 432 24.27 -5.83 -33.95
C SER A 432 23.50 -4.59 -33.49
N GLY A 433 22.54 -4.70 -32.57
CA GLY A 433 21.70 -3.61 -32.11
C GLY A 433 20.72 -3.06 -33.14
N ALA A 434 20.71 -3.60 -34.38
CA ALA A 434 19.82 -3.14 -35.43
C ALA A 434 18.36 -3.36 -35.03
N THR A 435 17.57 -2.27 -35.00
CA THR A 435 16.13 -2.32 -34.71
C THR A 435 15.40 -2.98 -35.88
N THR A 436 14.72 -4.07 -35.59
CA THR A 436 14.01 -4.86 -36.61
C THR A 436 12.54 -4.52 -36.66
N LEU A 437 11.89 -4.36 -35.51
CA LEU A 437 10.47 -4.02 -35.37
C LEU A 437 10.28 -3.01 -34.22
N VAL A 438 9.35 -2.08 -34.42
CA VAL A 438 8.99 -1.07 -33.40
C VAL A 438 7.48 -0.92 -33.34
N LYS A 439 6.93 -0.83 -32.13
CA LYS A 439 5.56 -0.41 -31.88
C LYS A 439 5.54 0.66 -30.81
N ARG A 440 4.88 1.77 -31.12
CA ARG A 440 4.64 2.89 -30.20
C ARG A 440 3.16 3.11 -30.04
N GLY A 441 2.75 3.62 -28.90
CA GLY A 441 1.36 3.95 -28.63
C GLY A 441 1.14 4.50 -27.24
N LYS A 442 -0.15 4.62 -26.91
CA LYS A 442 -0.62 4.99 -25.59
C LYS A 442 -1.48 3.84 -25.07
N ALA A 443 -1.49 3.63 -23.76
CA ALA A 443 -2.34 2.69 -23.07
C ALA A 443 -3.07 3.42 -21.94
N ALA A 444 -4.35 3.10 -21.79
CA ALA A 444 -5.16 3.65 -20.72
C ALA A 444 -4.78 3.03 -19.37
N ALA A 445 -4.97 3.83 -18.32
CA ALA A 445 -4.77 3.39 -16.95
C ALA A 445 -5.50 2.08 -16.66
N ARG A 446 -4.82 1.15 -15.98
CA ARG A 446 -5.38 -0.10 -15.47
C ARG A 446 -6.02 -1.03 -16.51
N THR A 447 -5.84 -0.74 -17.80
CA THR A 447 -6.38 -1.52 -18.90
C THR A 447 -5.28 -2.41 -19.51
N PRO A 448 -5.51 -3.72 -19.72
CA PRO A 448 -4.56 -4.57 -20.43
C PRO A 448 -4.23 -4.01 -21.81
N ALA A 449 -2.94 -3.84 -22.08
CA ALA A 449 -2.47 -3.33 -23.35
C ALA A 449 -1.61 -4.37 -24.08
N VAL A 450 -1.66 -4.35 -25.41
CA VAL A 450 -0.91 -5.25 -26.26
C VAL A 450 -0.14 -4.43 -27.29
N ALA A 451 1.18 -4.51 -27.26
CA ALA A 451 2.02 -4.01 -28.33
C ALA A 451 2.30 -5.15 -29.34
N ASP A 452 1.56 -5.14 -30.45
CA ASP A 452 1.74 -6.10 -31.53
C ASP A 452 2.83 -5.58 -32.48
N LEU A 453 3.94 -6.32 -32.58
CA LEU A 453 5.06 -6.05 -33.47
C LEU A 453 4.88 -6.65 -34.85
N GLY A 454 3.75 -7.27 -35.12
CA GLY A 454 3.40 -7.88 -36.41
C GLY A 454 4.04 -9.24 -36.66
N SER A 455 3.75 -9.81 -37.82
CA SER A 455 4.11 -11.19 -38.20
C SER A 455 5.24 -11.28 -39.23
N ARG A 456 5.98 -10.18 -39.48
CA ARG A 456 7.07 -10.20 -40.48
C ARG A 456 8.05 -11.33 -40.18
N ARG A 457 8.42 -12.10 -41.19
CA ARG A 457 9.42 -13.16 -41.08
C ARG A 457 10.77 -12.58 -40.65
N LEU A 458 11.34 -13.13 -39.60
CA LEU A 458 12.66 -12.78 -39.08
C LEU A 458 13.69 -13.83 -39.43
N ALA A 459 14.92 -13.43 -39.70
CA ALA A 459 16.03 -14.33 -39.89
C ALA A 459 16.38 -15.07 -38.58
N PRO A 460 16.92 -16.30 -38.65
CA PRO A 460 17.43 -16.97 -37.46
C PRO A 460 18.42 -16.14 -36.68
N GLY A 461 18.45 -16.27 -35.35
CA GLY A 461 19.38 -15.53 -34.51
C GLY A 461 18.79 -15.05 -33.17
N ARG A 462 19.61 -14.32 -32.43
CA ARG A 462 19.22 -13.78 -31.12
C ARG A 462 18.60 -12.38 -31.30
N TYR A 463 17.49 -12.15 -30.58
CA TYR A 463 16.78 -10.89 -30.58
C TYR A 463 16.53 -10.43 -29.16
N ARG A 464 16.48 -9.10 -28.95
CA ARG A 464 16.15 -8.48 -27.68
C ARG A 464 14.87 -7.68 -27.81
N TYR A 465 13.87 -8.03 -27.00
CA TYR A 465 12.74 -7.12 -26.73
C TYR A 465 13.20 -6.05 -25.76
N SER A 466 12.87 -4.80 -26.06
CA SER A 466 13.06 -3.66 -25.16
C SER A 466 11.72 -2.94 -25.02
N VAL A 467 11.30 -2.68 -23.80
CA VAL A 467 10.09 -1.95 -23.50
C VAL A 467 10.45 -0.69 -22.71
N SER A 468 9.91 0.44 -23.14
CA SER A 468 10.02 1.71 -22.44
C SER A 468 8.61 2.26 -22.22
N LEU A 469 8.24 2.48 -20.98
CA LEU A 469 6.96 3.06 -20.58
C LEU A 469 7.21 4.40 -19.91
N ARG A 470 6.40 5.38 -20.23
CA ARG A 470 6.49 6.74 -19.67
C ARG A 470 5.10 7.33 -19.48
N HIS A 471 4.96 8.23 -18.54
CA HIS A 471 3.73 9.00 -18.38
C HIS A 471 3.50 9.88 -19.60
N PRO A 472 2.28 10.00 -20.16
CA PRO A 472 2.02 10.77 -21.36
C PRO A 472 2.06 12.30 -21.13
N VAL A 473 1.89 12.75 -19.91
CA VAL A 473 1.87 14.18 -19.56
C VAL A 473 3.27 14.61 -19.13
N ASN A 474 3.75 15.72 -19.70
CA ASN A 474 5.05 16.35 -19.40
C ASN A 474 5.07 16.99 -17.99
N ALA A 475 4.97 16.21 -16.94
CA ALA A 475 5.41 16.63 -15.62
C ALA A 475 6.92 16.33 -15.52
N ALA A 476 7.71 17.30 -15.12
CA ALA A 476 9.17 17.20 -15.00
C ALA A 476 9.57 16.05 -14.06
N PRO A 477 10.74 15.50 -14.21
CA PRO A 477 11.09 14.43 -15.12
C PRO A 477 10.31 13.16 -14.83
N THR A 478 9.44 12.76 -15.74
CA THR A 478 8.70 11.51 -15.62
C THR A 478 9.65 10.31 -15.69
N PRO A 479 9.71 9.48 -14.68
CA PRO A 479 10.53 8.27 -14.71
C PRO A 479 10.08 7.39 -15.88
N THR A 480 11.04 6.91 -16.65
CA THR A 480 10.80 5.96 -17.73
C THR A 480 11.14 4.57 -17.23
N LEU A 481 10.14 3.70 -17.10
CA LEU A 481 10.41 2.29 -16.85
C LEU A 481 11.00 1.67 -18.12
N ARG A 482 12.16 1.01 -17.98
CA ARG A 482 12.81 0.27 -19.06
C ARG A 482 13.07 -1.16 -18.64
N THR A 483 12.73 -2.11 -19.48
CA THR A 483 13.01 -3.51 -19.26
C THR A 483 13.26 -4.21 -20.57
N SER A 484 13.92 -5.38 -20.56
CA SER A 484 14.23 -6.12 -21.76
C SER A 484 14.29 -7.63 -21.50
N ALA A 485 14.00 -8.42 -22.53
CA ALA A 485 14.19 -9.86 -22.56
C ALA A 485 14.86 -10.30 -23.86
N VAL A 486 15.60 -11.41 -23.82
CA VAL A 486 16.27 -11.98 -24.99
C VAL A 486 15.56 -13.24 -25.44
N VAL A 487 15.32 -13.37 -26.73
CA VAL A 487 14.75 -14.55 -27.38
C VAL A 487 15.65 -14.99 -28.53
N SER A 488 15.86 -16.32 -28.69
CA SER A 488 16.56 -16.88 -29.82
C SER A 488 15.57 -17.49 -30.81
N LEU A 489 15.66 -17.16 -32.07
CA LEU A 489 14.90 -17.77 -33.16
C LEU A 489 15.78 -18.82 -33.85
N PRO A 490 15.19 -19.95 -34.24
CA PRO A 490 15.90 -21.00 -35.00
C PRO A 490 16.29 -20.55 -36.37
#